data_046227bffca22d93b6aa1f2765c0860b
#
_entry.id   046227bffca22d93b6aa1f2765c0860b
#
_cell.length_a   1.000
_cell.length_b   1.000
_cell.length_c   1.000
_cell.angle_alpha   90.00
_cell.angle_beta   90.00
_cell.angle_gamma   90.00
#
_symmetry.space_group_name_H-M   'P 1'
#
loop_
_entity.id
_entity.type
_entity.pdbx_description
1 polymer ?
#
loop_
_entity_poly.entity_id
_entity_poly.type
_entity_poly.pdbx_seq_one_letter_code
_entity_poly.pdbx_strand_id
1 'polypeptide(L)'
;MKKTIDEIDLHGLTVDEAIPSVDRFLHQSYKARLRRVWVIHGRGTGVLRSAVRQYLTKHPLVRHCATANGDRGGIGATQVELAD
;
A
#
# COMPACT_ATOMS: atom_id res chain seq x y z
N MET A 1 11.09 -7.32 -3.70
CA MET A 1 9.68 -7.05 -3.41
C MET A 1 8.93 -8.35 -3.20
N LYS A 2 8.13 -8.42 -2.15
CA LYS A 2 7.27 -9.56 -1.89
C LYS A 2 5.81 -9.15 -2.02
N LYS A 3 5.01 -10.09 -2.50
CA LYS A 3 3.58 -9.85 -2.66
C LYS A 3 2.80 -11.11 -2.37
N THR A 4 1.76 -11.00 -1.54
CA THR A 4 0.75 -12.03 -1.36
C THR A 4 -0.55 -11.51 -1.97
N ILE A 5 -1.65 -12.24 -1.79
CA ILE A 5 -2.92 -11.83 -2.38
C ILE A 5 -3.40 -10.46 -1.85
N ASP A 6 -3.17 -10.16 -0.57
CA ASP A 6 -3.67 -8.94 0.07
C ASP A 6 -2.57 -8.03 0.64
N GLU A 7 -1.32 -8.29 0.32
CA GLU A 7 -0.21 -7.55 0.91
C GLU A 7 0.93 -7.40 -0.08
N ILE A 8 1.51 -6.20 -0.15
CA ILE A 8 2.71 -5.94 -0.94
C ILE A 8 3.77 -5.31 -0.05
N ASP A 9 5.00 -5.79 -0.14
CA ASP A 9 6.13 -5.28 0.63
C ASP A 9 7.04 -4.46 -0.29
N LEU A 10 7.09 -3.16 -0.04
CA LEU A 10 7.84 -2.20 -0.87
C LEU A 10 9.13 -1.74 -0.21
N HIS A 11 9.44 -2.22 1.01
CA HIS A 11 10.59 -1.66 1.70
C HIS A 11 11.87 -1.86 0.88
N GLY A 12 12.75 -0.87 0.92
CA GLY A 12 13.98 -0.90 0.14
C GLY A 12 13.84 -0.44 -1.30
N LEU A 13 12.62 -0.25 -1.80
CA LEU A 13 12.42 0.31 -3.14
C LEU A 13 12.52 1.83 -3.11
N THR A 14 12.91 2.42 -4.24
CA THR A 14 12.79 3.87 -4.43
C THR A 14 11.32 4.22 -4.66
N VAL A 15 10.99 5.50 -4.52
CA VAL A 15 9.64 5.99 -4.81
C VAL A 15 9.25 5.67 -6.25
N ASP A 16 10.17 5.88 -7.19
CA ASP A 16 9.92 5.64 -8.62
C ASP A 16 9.63 4.18 -8.92
N GLU A 17 10.20 3.26 -8.15
CA GLU A 17 9.93 1.83 -8.28
C GLU A 17 8.65 1.43 -7.57
N ALA A 18 8.39 2.04 -6.43
CA ALA A 18 7.27 1.66 -5.57
C ALA A 18 5.91 2.04 -6.15
N ILE A 19 5.78 3.26 -6.67
CA ILE A 19 4.49 3.78 -7.12
C ILE A 19 3.86 2.93 -8.23
N PRO A 20 4.59 2.57 -9.31
CA PRO A 20 4.01 1.68 -10.32
C PRO A 20 3.63 0.30 -9.76
N SER A 21 4.41 -0.20 -8.79
CA SER A 21 4.13 -1.49 -8.17
C SER A 21 2.84 -1.44 -7.34
N VAL A 22 2.62 -0.35 -6.61
CA VAL A 22 1.39 -0.15 -5.85
C VAL A 22 0.19 -0.07 -6.79
N ASP A 23 0.32 0.67 -7.88
CA ASP A 23 -0.77 0.80 -8.84
C ASP A 23 -1.19 -0.55 -9.38
N ARG A 24 -0.24 -1.37 -9.83
CA ARG A 24 -0.55 -2.72 -10.32
C ARG A 24 -1.19 -3.58 -9.25
N PHE A 25 -0.67 -3.52 -8.04
CA PHE A 25 -1.20 -4.27 -6.91
C PHE A 25 -2.65 -3.91 -6.62
N LEU A 26 -2.97 -2.60 -6.62
CA LEU A 26 -4.33 -2.13 -6.37
C LEU A 26 -5.29 -2.60 -7.45
N HIS A 27 -4.89 -2.55 -8.73
CA HIS A 27 -5.73 -3.04 -9.81
C HIS A 27 -5.96 -4.53 -9.71
N GLN A 28 -4.94 -5.31 -9.40
CA GLN A 28 -5.07 -6.77 -9.22
C GLN A 28 -5.98 -7.09 -8.04
N SER A 29 -5.82 -6.36 -6.93
CA SER A 29 -6.64 -6.55 -5.73
C SER A 29 -8.10 -6.21 -5.99
N TYR A 30 -8.33 -5.13 -6.73
CA TYR A 30 -9.68 -4.71 -7.09
C TYR A 30 -10.36 -5.78 -7.97
N LYS A 31 -9.65 -6.31 -8.95
CA LYS A 31 -10.17 -7.38 -9.81
C LYS A 31 -10.49 -8.63 -9.01
N ALA A 32 -9.69 -8.92 -7.98
CA ALA A 32 -9.92 -10.07 -7.10
C ALA A 32 -11.03 -9.81 -6.08
N ARG A 33 -11.64 -8.63 -6.11
CA ARG A 33 -12.73 -8.23 -5.22
C ARG A 33 -12.33 -8.18 -3.75
N LEU A 34 -11.06 -7.88 -3.49
CA LEU A 34 -10.61 -7.66 -2.12
C LEU A 34 -11.11 -6.30 -1.64
N ARG A 35 -11.50 -6.25 -0.38
CA ARG A 35 -11.96 -4.99 0.23
C ARG A 35 -10.86 -4.27 0.95
N ARG A 36 -9.89 -5.01 1.46
CA ARG A 36 -8.84 -4.47 2.30
C ARG A 36 -7.52 -5.11 1.96
N VAL A 37 -6.51 -4.27 1.79
CA VAL A 37 -5.15 -4.73 1.50
C VAL A 37 -4.16 -3.93 2.33
N TRP A 38 -2.91 -4.38 2.39
CA TRP A 38 -1.85 -3.75 3.16
C TRP A 38 -0.66 -3.46 2.27
N VAL A 39 -0.12 -2.25 2.42
CA VAL A 39 1.07 -1.82 1.70
C VAL A 39 2.17 -1.57 2.72
N ILE A 40 3.21 -2.41 2.70
CA ILE A 40 4.33 -2.31 3.63
C ILE A 40 5.41 -1.48 2.96
N HIS A 41 5.65 -0.29 3.49
CA HIS A 41 6.67 0.65 2.97
C HIS A 41 7.88 0.71 3.88
N GLY A 42 7.80 0.09 5.06
CA GLY A 42 8.86 0.17 6.06
C GLY A 42 8.79 1.45 6.85
N ARG A 43 9.65 1.54 7.86
CA ARG A 43 9.72 2.73 8.71
C ARG A 43 10.70 3.76 8.18
N GLY A 44 11.95 3.35 7.95
CA GLY A 44 13.00 4.18 7.36
C GLY A 44 12.95 5.65 7.74
N THR A 45 13.21 6.53 6.77
CA THR A 45 13.16 7.98 6.96
C THR A 45 11.74 8.54 6.83
N GLY A 46 10.78 7.73 6.40
CA GLY A 46 9.42 8.18 6.14
C GLY A 46 9.19 8.70 4.71
N VAL A 47 10.23 8.77 3.89
CA VAL A 47 10.10 9.26 2.52
C VAL A 47 9.18 8.37 1.71
N LEU A 48 9.41 7.06 1.74
CA LEU A 48 8.59 6.10 0.99
C LEU A 48 7.16 6.10 1.52
N ARG A 49 7.01 6.09 2.84
CA ARG A 49 5.69 6.14 3.48
C ARG A 49 4.89 7.36 3.03
N SER A 50 5.50 8.54 3.07
CA SER A 50 4.83 9.78 2.67
C SER A 50 4.40 9.74 1.21
N ALA A 51 5.28 9.32 0.33
CA ALA A 51 4.98 9.27 -1.10
C ALA A 51 3.86 8.29 -1.40
N VAL A 52 3.91 7.11 -0.79
CA VAL A 52 2.90 6.08 -0.96
C VAL A 52 1.55 6.55 -0.41
N ARG A 53 1.53 7.18 0.78
CA ARG A 53 0.30 7.69 1.37
C ARG A 53 -0.35 8.76 0.51
N GLN A 54 0.43 9.69 -0.04
CA GLN A 54 -0.09 10.71 -0.94
C GLN A 54 -0.68 10.09 -2.19
N TYR A 55 0.01 9.11 -2.75
CA TYR A 55 -0.46 8.42 -3.94
C TYR A 55 -1.78 7.70 -3.67
N LEU A 56 -1.86 6.96 -2.57
CA LEU A 56 -3.05 6.22 -2.18
C LEU A 56 -4.25 7.14 -1.96
N THR A 57 -4.03 8.28 -1.32
CA THR A 57 -5.10 9.23 -1.02
C THR A 57 -5.80 9.74 -2.29
N LYS A 58 -5.07 9.78 -3.40
CA LYS A 58 -5.59 10.30 -4.67
C LYS A 58 -5.97 9.20 -5.65
N HIS A 59 -5.75 7.93 -5.30
CA HIS A 59 -5.98 6.83 -6.22
C HIS A 59 -7.48 6.51 -6.31
N PRO A 60 -8.02 6.38 -7.54
CA PRO A 60 -9.47 6.18 -7.72
C PRO A 60 -10.00 4.86 -7.17
N LEU A 61 -9.16 3.85 -7.00
CA LEU A 61 -9.58 2.57 -6.43
C LEU A 61 -9.50 2.53 -4.92
N VAL A 62 -8.98 3.58 -4.28
CA VAL A 62 -8.82 3.63 -2.82
C VAL A 62 -9.94 4.45 -2.21
N ARG A 63 -10.71 3.81 -1.34
CA ARG A 63 -11.77 4.46 -0.59
C ARG A 63 -11.23 5.15 0.66
N HIS A 64 -10.31 4.49 1.35
CA HIS A 64 -9.76 4.99 2.60
C HIS A 64 -8.42 4.32 2.89
N CYS A 65 -7.51 5.03 3.52
CA CYS A 65 -6.27 4.43 3.99
C CYS A 65 -5.91 4.97 5.38
N ALA A 66 -5.21 4.14 6.15
CA ALA A 66 -4.82 4.46 7.51
C ALA A 66 -3.56 3.67 7.87
N THR A 67 -2.89 4.09 8.94
CA THR A 67 -1.77 3.32 9.49
C THR A 67 -2.27 1.95 9.94
N ALA A 68 -1.55 0.90 9.57
CA ALA A 68 -1.92 -0.46 9.92
C ALA A 68 -1.81 -0.70 11.42
N ASN A 69 -2.53 -1.71 11.92
CA ASN A 69 -2.40 -2.14 13.30
C ASN A 69 -1.01 -2.74 13.55
N GLY A 70 -0.59 -2.81 14.81
CA GLY A 70 0.73 -3.31 15.16
C GLY A 70 1.00 -4.73 14.66
N ASP A 71 -0.01 -5.58 14.65
CA ASP A 71 0.09 -6.96 14.16
C ASP A 71 0.19 -7.05 12.64
N ARG A 72 -0.05 -5.95 11.92
CA ARG A 72 0.03 -5.88 10.46
C ARG A 72 1.12 -4.91 9.98
N GLY A 73 2.07 -4.59 10.82
CA GLY A 73 3.21 -3.76 10.45
C GLY A 73 3.24 -2.37 11.08
N GLY A 74 2.16 -1.95 11.72
CA GLY A 74 2.10 -0.67 12.41
C GLY A 74 2.46 0.50 11.50
N ILE A 75 3.31 1.38 12.02
CA ILE A 75 3.73 2.59 11.29
C ILE A 75 4.53 2.28 10.03
N GLY A 76 5.04 1.05 9.88
CA GLY A 76 5.74 0.63 8.65
C GLY A 76 4.81 0.16 7.54
N ALA A 77 3.51 0.20 7.74
CA ALA A 77 2.54 -0.27 6.76
C ALA A 77 1.29 0.61 6.74
N THR A 78 0.62 0.63 5.59
CA THR A 78 -0.64 1.34 5.40
C THR A 78 -1.73 0.33 5.06
N GLN A 79 -2.82 0.38 5.79
CA GLN A 79 -4.01 -0.40 5.50
C GLN A 79 -4.85 0.37 4.50
N VAL A 80 -5.29 -0.31 3.46
CA VAL A 80 -6.04 0.32 2.36
C VAL A 80 -7.39 -0.36 2.23
N GLU A 81 -8.45 0.44 2.24
CA GLU A 81 -9.78 -0.03 1.89
C GLU A 81 -10.04 0.35 0.44
N LEU A 82 -10.41 -0.64 -0.35
CA LEU A 82 -10.67 -0.45 -1.77
C LEU A 82 -12.10 -0.01 -2.01
N ALA A 83 -12.30 0.69 -3.10
CA ALA A 83 -13.63 1.08 -3.56
C ALA A 83 -14.46 -0.17 -3.92
N ASP A 84 -15.74 -0.04 -3.86
CA ASP A 84 -16.66 -1.13 -4.23
C ASP A 84 -16.72 -1.33 -5.73
#